data_b4a0fe6607971eed5230423474f2ef99
#
_entry.id   b4a0fe6607971eed5230423474f2ef99
#
_cell.length_a   1.000
_cell.length_b   1.000
_cell.length_c   1.000
_cell.angle_alpha   90.00
_cell.angle_beta   90.00
_cell.angle_gamma   90.00
#
_symmetry.space_group_name_H-M   'P 1'
#
loop_
_entity.id
_entity.type
_entity.pdbx_description
1 polymer ?
#
loop_
_entity_poly.entity_id
_entity_poly.type
_entity_poly.pdbx_seq_one_letter_code
_entity_poly.pdbx_strand_id
1 'polypeptide(L)'
;MYAIIRTGGKQYRVQENDEFRVEKLDAQVGDKVVFDEVIAVGGDELVVGTPLVNGYAVEAEVLEQGKADKVIIYKYKAKKDYRRKNGHRQPYTLVKVTGIGAAKADNKESAAKAEAPATEAAKANASMKKDELLAIAKEMGIEVAAKATKAEILAAIEAN
;
A
#
# COMPACT_ATOMS: atom_id res chain seq x y z
N MET A 1 -0.61 -23.34 -14.24
CA MET A 1 -1.56 -23.04 -13.14
C MET A 1 -2.19 -21.67 -13.41
N TYR A 2 -3.48 -21.47 -13.08
CA TYR A 2 -4.11 -20.15 -13.20
C TYR A 2 -4.94 -19.87 -11.94
N ALA A 3 -5.14 -18.58 -11.67
CA ALA A 3 -6.01 -18.14 -10.59
C ALA A 3 -7.06 -17.15 -11.11
N ILE A 4 -8.20 -17.08 -10.45
CA ILE A 4 -9.22 -16.06 -10.66
C ILE A 4 -9.23 -15.18 -9.41
N ILE A 5 -8.76 -13.96 -9.56
CA ILE A 5 -8.69 -12.96 -8.48
C ILE A 5 -9.78 -11.92 -8.62
N ARG A 6 -10.15 -11.29 -7.51
CA ARG A 6 -11.07 -10.16 -7.47
C ARG A 6 -10.32 -8.94 -6.94
N THR A 7 -10.29 -7.86 -7.73
CA THR A 7 -9.71 -6.58 -7.31
C THR A 7 -10.42 -5.41 -7.99
N GLY A 8 -10.61 -4.29 -7.31
CA GLY A 8 -11.28 -3.11 -7.84
C GLY A 8 -12.72 -3.38 -8.35
N GLY A 9 -13.42 -4.38 -7.78
CA GLY A 9 -14.76 -4.78 -8.20
C GLY A 9 -14.81 -5.58 -9.51
N LYS A 10 -13.68 -6.00 -10.05
CA LYS A 10 -13.54 -6.79 -11.27
C LYS A 10 -12.87 -8.13 -10.98
N GLN A 11 -13.12 -9.12 -11.84
CA GLN A 11 -12.48 -10.41 -11.78
C GLN A 11 -11.48 -10.55 -12.93
N TYR A 12 -10.32 -11.10 -12.62
CA TYR A 12 -9.24 -11.34 -13.57
C TYR A 12 -8.80 -12.78 -13.48
N ARG A 13 -8.72 -13.43 -14.66
CA ARG A 13 -8.05 -14.72 -14.78
C ARG A 13 -6.59 -14.45 -15.09
N VAL A 14 -5.71 -14.93 -14.25
CA VAL A 14 -4.27 -14.66 -14.30
C VAL A 14 -3.46 -15.94 -14.27
N GLN A 15 -2.32 -15.94 -14.95
CA GLN A 15 -1.30 -16.98 -14.93
C GLN A 15 0.04 -16.40 -14.47
N GLU A 16 1.00 -17.24 -14.17
CA GLU A 16 2.34 -16.79 -13.85
C GLU A 16 2.96 -16.06 -15.06
N ASN A 17 3.64 -14.96 -14.80
CA ASN A 17 4.20 -14.02 -15.76
C ASN A 17 3.20 -13.24 -16.62
N ASP A 18 1.90 -13.31 -16.37
CA ASP A 18 0.92 -12.48 -17.05
C ASP A 18 1.04 -11.01 -16.61
N GLU A 19 0.90 -10.10 -17.58
CA GLU A 19 0.84 -8.66 -17.35
C GLU A 19 -0.58 -8.17 -17.60
N PHE A 20 -1.18 -7.51 -16.61
CA PHE A 20 -2.55 -7.01 -16.73
C PHE A 20 -2.75 -5.69 -15.98
N ARG A 21 -3.77 -4.96 -16.39
CA ARG A 21 -4.12 -3.66 -15.80
C ARG A 21 -5.22 -3.83 -14.78
N VAL A 22 -4.98 -3.31 -13.58
CA VAL A 22 -5.96 -3.19 -12.50
C VAL A 22 -6.33 -1.72 -12.27
N GLU A 23 -7.39 -1.49 -11.50
CA GLU A 23 -7.66 -0.13 -11.01
C GLU A 23 -6.48 0.36 -10.17
N LYS A 24 -6.34 1.69 -10.08
CA LYS A 24 -5.20 2.30 -9.38
C LYS A 24 -5.04 1.75 -7.98
N LEU A 25 -3.85 1.21 -7.69
CA LEU A 25 -3.42 0.76 -6.37
C LEU A 25 -2.51 1.84 -5.74
N ASP A 26 -2.52 1.91 -4.41
CA ASP A 26 -1.63 2.78 -3.64
C ASP A 26 -0.28 2.08 -3.42
N ALA A 27 0.46 1.86 -4.51
CA ALA A 27 1.76 1.23 -4.54
C ALA A 27 2.67 1.99 -5.51
N GLN A 28 3.99 1.88 -5.37
CA GLN A 28 4.96 2.47 -6.28
C GLN A 28 5.41 1.46 -7.34
N VAL A 29 6.03 1.95 -8.41
CA VAL A 29 6.64 1.08 -9.42
C VAL A 29 7.80 0.30 -8.79
N GLY A 30 7.79 -1.02 -8.98
CA GLY A 30 8.72 -1.96 -8.36
C GLY A 30 8.24 -2.57 -7.03
N ASP A 31 7.12 -2.10 -6.49
CA ASP A 31 6.55 -2.69 -5.27
C ASP A 31 5.91 -4.06 -5.55
N LYS A 32 5.98 -4.94 -4.58
CA LYS A 32 5.25 -6.20 -4.58
C LYS A 32 3.88 -6.01 -3.97
N VAL A 33 2.87 -6.48 -4.67
CA VAL A 33 1.47 -6.45 -4.24
C VAL A 33 0.94 -7.87 -4.14
N VAL A 34 0.18 -8.14 -3.09
CA VAL A 34 -0.44 -9.46 -2.87
C VAL A 34 -1.95 -9.31 -3.01
N PHE A 35 -2.55 -10.17 -3.82
CA PHE A 35 -3.99 -10.27 -4.01
C PHE A 35 -4.52 -11.47 -3.22
N ASP A 36 -5.17 -11.20 -2.09
CA ASP A 36 -5.71 -12.21 -1.18
C ASP A 36 -7.09 -12.70 -1.60
N GLU A 37 -7.84 -11.89 -2.39
CA GLU A 37 -9.18 -12.25 -2.83
C GLU A 37 -9.14 -13.20 -4.04
N VAL A 38 -8.81 -14.46 -3.80
CA VAL A 38 -8.79 -15.51 -4.80
C VAL A 38 -10.11 -16.26 -4.80
N ILE A 39 -10.83 -16.28 -5.93
CA ILE A 39 -12.13 -16.92 -6.10
C ILE A 39 -11.95 -18.39 -6.46
N ALA A 40 -11.02 -18.68 -7.35
CA ALA A 40 -10.74 -20.05 -7.80
C ALA A 40 -9.28 -20.18 -8.23
N VAL A 41 -8.74 -21.37 -8.06
CA VAL A 41 -7.40 -21.76 -8.54
C VAL A 41 -7.57 -23.01 -9.39
N GLY A 42 -7.04 -22.99 -10.60
CA GLY A 42 -7.08 -24.13 -11.54
C GLY A 42 -5.67 -24.49 -12.00
N GLY A 43 -5.45 -25.78 -12.09
CA GLY A 43 -4.23 -26.43 -12.55
C GLY A 43 -4.57 -27.89 -12.82
N ASP A 44 -3.88 -28.79 -12.16
CA ASP A 44 -4.21 -30.23 -12.19
C ASP A 44 -5.55 -30.52 -11.48
N GLU A 45 -5.82 -29.79 -10.40
CA GLU A 45 -7.10 -29.79 -9.70
C GLU A 45 -7.72 -28.39 -9.68
N LEU A 46 -9.06 -28.33 -9.79
CA LEU A 46 -9.81 -27.09 -9.70
C LEU A 46 -10.31 -26.90 -8.26
N VAL A 47 -9.82 -25.87 -7.59
CA VAL A 47 -10.27 -25.44 -6.26
C VAL A 47 -11.13 -24.20 -6.41
N VAL A 48 -12.39 -24.26 -5.97
CA VAL A 48 -13.33 -23.12 -6.03
C VAL A 48 -13.68 -22.69 -4.61
N GLY A 49 -13.56 -21.39 -4.35
CA GLY A 49 -13.89 -20.79 -3.06
C GLY A 49 -15.40 -20.55 -2.87
N THR A 50 -15.85 -20.60 -1.62
CA THR A 50 -17.21 -20.23 -1.21
C THR A 50 -17.16 -19.21 -0.06
N PRO A 51 -17.01 -17.91 -0.31
CA PRO A 51 -16.84 -17.21 -1.61
C PRO A 51 -15.39 -17.12 -2.10
N LEU A 52 -14.38 -17.32 -1.24
CA LEU A 52 -12.96 -17.21 -1.54
C LEU A 52 -12.23 -18.51 -1.19
N VAL A 53 -11.13 -18.78 -1.86
CA VAL A 53 -10.24 -19.89 -1.57
C VAL A 53 -9.31 -19.47 -0.43
N ASN A 54 -9.42 -20.13 0.71
CA ASN A 54 -8.54 -19.85 1.85
C ASN A 54 -7.13 -20.42 1.61
N GLY A 55 -6.12 -19.66 2.02
CA GLY A 55 -4.73 -20.09 1.96
C GLY A 55 -4.08 -19.96 0.58
N TYR A 56 -4.72 -19.30 -0.37
CA TYR A 56 -4.13 -18.95 -1.67
C TYR A 56 -4.07 -17.43 -1.84
N ALA A 57 -2.96 -16.96 -2.40
CA ALA A 57 -2.77 -15.56 -2.80
C ALA A 57 -2.02 -15.50 -4.13
N VAL A 58 -2.16 -14.39 -4.82
CA VAL A 58 -1.43 -14.09 -6.05
C VAL A 58 -0.48 -12.94 -5.78
N GLU A 59 0.81 -13.19 -5.94
CA GLU A 59 1.85 -12.17 -5.85
C GLU A 59 2.07 -11.54 -7.21
N ALA A 60 2.17 -10.21 -7.23
CA ALA A 60 2.46 -9.46 -8.43
C ALA A 60 3.40 -8.29 -8.13
N GLU A 61 4.15 -7.87 -9.13
CA GLU A 61 5.03 -6.70 -9.09
C GLU A 61 4.41 -5.58 -9.92
N VAL A 62 4.46 -4.36 -9.40
CA VAL A 62 3.97 -3.16 -10.08
C VAL A 62 4.98 -2.73 -11.14
N LEU A 63 4.60 -2.77 -12.42
CA LEU A 63 5.44 -2.34 -13.52
C LEU A 63 5.27 -0.85 -13.85
N GLU A 64 4.02 -0.36 -13.85
CA GLU A 64 3.69 1.00 -14.27
C GLU A 64 2.45 1.53 -13.55
N GLN A 65 2.45 2.82 -13.28
CA GLN A 65 1.28 3.59 -12.85
C GLN A 65 0.93 4.60 -13.95
N GLY A 66 -0.23 4.47 -14.54
CA GLY A 66 -0.60 5.27 -15.70
C GLY A 66 -2.06 5.72 -15.74
N LYS A 67 -2.41 6.41 -16.79
CA LYS A 67 -3.79 6.77 -17.12
C LYS A 67 -4.10 6.29 -18.54
N ALA A 68 -5.22 5.58 -18.69
CA ALA A 68 -5.72 5.11 -19.96
C ALA A 68 -6.06 6.27 -20.92
N ASP A 69 -6.39 5.93 -22.15
CA ASP A 69 -6.79 6.88 -23.17
C ASP A 69 -8.04 7.67 -22.75
N LYS A 70 -8.14 8.89 -23.25
CA LYS A 70 -9.26 9.78 -22.93
C LYS A 70 -10.54 9.28 -23.58
N VAL A 71 -11.50 8.90 -22.75
CA VAL A 71 -12.87 8.59 -23.19
C VAL A 71 -13.70 9.86 -23.15
N ILE A 72 -14.32 10.21 -24.28
CA ILE A 72 -15.18 11.38 -24.40
C ILE A 72 -16.63 10.95 -24.18
N ILE A 73 -17.26 11.54 -23.18
CA ILE A 73 -18.65 11.33 -22.84
C ILE A 73 -19.43 12.53 -23.37
N TYR A 74 -20.36 12.29 -24.30
CA TYR A 74 -21.20 13.33 -24.85
C TYR A 74 -22.67 13.03 -24.57
N LYS A 75 -23.36 14.00 -23.99
CA LYS A 75 -24.80 13.94 -23.73
C LYS A 75 -25.50 15.01 -24.57
N TYR A 76 -26.58 14.63 -25.24
CA TYR A 76 -27.38 15.50 -26.06
C TYR A 76 -28.86 15.21 -25.86
N LYS A 77 -29.71 16.26 -25.84
CA LYS A 77 -31.18 16.15 -25.88
C LYS A 77 -31.69 16.94 -27.04
N ALA A 78 -32.38 16.28 -27.97
CA ALA A 78 -32.96 16.92 -29.13
C ALA A 78 -33.99 17.98 -28.69
N LYS A 79 -34.07 19.11 -29.43
CA LYS A 79 -35.03 20.20 -29.21
C LYS A 79 -35.03 20.84 -27.80
N LYS A 80 -33.99 20.58 -27.00
CA LYS A 80 -33.89 21.10 -25.60
C LYS A 80 -32.64 21.98 -25.38
N ASP A 81 -31.91 22.28 -26.45
CA ASP A 81 -30.61 23.01 -26.38
C ASP A 81 -29.63 22.48 -25.32
N TYR A 82 -29.79 21.19 -24.96
CA TYR A 82 -28.94 20.52 -23.96
C TYR A 82 -27.87 19.72 -24.65
N ARG A 83 -26.61 20.09 -24.38
CA ARG A 83 -25.43 19.35 -24.78
C ARG A 83 -24.38 19.44 -23.70
N ARG A 84 -23.75 18.32 -23.37
CA ARG A 84 -22.67 18.26 -22.39
C ARG A 84 -21.58 17.32 -22.88
N LYS A 85 -20.35 17.82 -22.93
CA LYS A 85 -19.16 17.05 -23.32
C LYS A 85 -18.20 17.00 -22.15
N ASN A 86 -17.86 15.80 -21.67
CA ASN A 86 -16.87 15.55 -20.63
C ASN A 86 -15.83 14.57 -21.16
N GLY A 87 -14.61 14.64 -20.65
CA GLY A 87 -13.57 13.64 -20.91
C GLY A 87 -13.19 12.95 -19.61
N HIS A 88 -12.96 11.65 -19.68
CA HIS A 88 -12.47 10.84 -18.57
C HIS A 88 -11.21 10.08 -18.97
N ARG A 89 -10.23 10.01 -18.08
CA ARG A 89 -9.06 9.12 -18.17
C ARG A 89 -9.01 8.28 -16.91
N GLN A 90 -9.17 6.97 -17.07
CA GLN A 90 -9.13 6.04 -15.96
C GLN A 90 -7.68 5.81 -15.54
N PRO A 91 -7.31 6.10 -14.29
CA PRO A 91 -6.01 5.70 -13.76
C PRO A 91 -5.97 4.19 -13.60
N TYR A 92 -4.83 3.59 -13.90
CA TYR A 92 -4.60 2.14 -13.78
C TYR A 92 -3.20 1.88 -13.19
N THR A 93 -3.04 0.69 -12.66
CA THR A 93 -1.76 0.09 -12.31
C THR A 93 -1.53 -1.10 -13.20
N LEU A 94 -0.39 -1.17 -13.90
CA LEU A 94 0.06 -2.34 -14.65
C LEU A 94 0.84 -3.22 -13.68
N VAL A 95 0.42 -4.47 -13.54
CA VAL A 95 1.08 -5.45 -12.67
C VAL A 95 1.46 -6.69 -13.45
N LYS A 96 2.56 -7.33 -13.04
CA LYS A 96 3.03 -8.61 -13.54
C LYS A 96 2.94 -9.65 -12.44
N VAL A 97 2.28 -10.75 -12.71
CA VAL A 97 2.18 -11.88 -11.76
C VAL A 97 3.55 -12.54 -11.60
N THR A 98 4.05 -12.60 -10.39
CA THR A 98 5.31 -13.27 -10.04
C THR A 98 5.09 -14.69 -9.54
N GLY A 99 3.93 -14.97 -8.92
CA GLY A 99 3.62 -16.30 -8.43
C GLY A 99 2.16 -16.45 -8.03
N ILE A 100 1.69 -17.68 -8.15
CA ILE A 100 0.37 -18.13 -7.67
C ILE A 100 0.64 -19.25 -6.68
N GLY A 101 0.32 -19.07 -5.40
CA GLY A 101 0.63 -20.08 -4.40
C GLY A 101 -0.16 -19.96 -3.13
N ALA A 102 0.10 -20.90 -2.20
CA ALA A 102 -0.41 -20.80 -0.85
C ALA A 102 0.09 -19.48 -0.22
N ALA A 103 -0.82 -18.68 0.30
CA ALA A 103 -0.49 -17.48 1.02
C ALA A 103 0.49 -17.83 2.15
N LYS A 104 1.77 -17.52 1.98
CA LYS A 104 2.68 -17.49 3.12
C LYS A 104 2.17 -16.37 4.00
N ALA A 105 1.93 -16.66 5.25
CA ALA A 105 1.41 -15.73 6.25
C ALA A 105 2.34 -14.53 6.56
N ASP A 106 3.29 -14.25 5.68
CA ASP A 106 4.37 -13.28 5.89
C ASP A 106 4.09 -11.89 5.34
N ASN A 107 2.85 -11.58 4.90
CA ASN A 107 2.60 -10.27 4.30
C ASN A 107 1.52 -9.43 5.00
N LYS A 108 1.45 -9.51 6.35
CA LYS A 108 0.78 -8.47 7.15
C LYS A 108 1.73 -7.30 7.45
N GLU A 109 2.94 -7.30 6.87
CA GLU A 109 4.01 -6.38 7.24
C GLU A 109 4.26 -5.24 6.25
N SER A 110 3.66 -5.26 5.05
CA SER A 110 3.86 -4.14 4.11
C SER A 110 2.76 -3.06 4.15
N ALA A 111 1.63 -3.31 4.80
CA ALA A 111 0.62 -2.26 5.04
C ALA A 111 0.78 -1.57 6.41
N ALA A 112 1.67 -2.07 7.29
CA ALA A 112 1.94 -1.50 8.60
C ALA A 112 3.35 -0.89 8.70
N LYS A 113 4.10 -0.81 7.60
CA LYS A 113 5.45 -0.23 7.58
C LYS A 113 5.47 1.23 7.10
N ALA A 114 4.37 1.93 7.33
CA ALA A 114 4.39 3.39 7.39
C ALA A 114 4.56 3.91 8.82
N GLU A 115 4.59 3.02 9.84
CA GLU A 115 4.89 3.39 11.24
C GLU A 115 5.59 2.24 11.97
N ALA A 116 6.85 2.00 11.64
CA ALA A 116 7.79 1.46 12.60
C ALA A 116 8.90 2.49 12.74
N PRO A 117 9.16 3.00 13.95
CA PRO A 117 10.24 3.95 14.12
C PRO A 117 11.54 3.23 13.80
N ALA A 118 12.19 3.66 12.73
CA ALA A 118 13.61 3.48 12.63
C ALA A 118 14.19 3.98 13.95
N THR A 119 14.85 3.13 14.68
CA THR A 119 15.81 3.47 15.71
C THR A 119 17.01 4.14 15.04
N GLU A 120 16.77 5.28 14.41
CA GLU A 120 17.77 6.32 14.33
C GLU A 120 17.60 7.14 15.59
N ALA A 121 18.68 7.22 16.38
CA ALA A 121 18.80 8.07 17.53
C ALA A 121 18.05 9.39 17.28
N ALA A 122 16.92 9.56 17.93
CA ALA A 122 16.12 10.76 17.83
C ALA A 122 17.00 11.90 18.31
N LYS A 123 17.60 12.63 17.36
CA LYS A 123 18.31 13.87 17.66
C LYS A 123 17.30 14.78 18.32
N ALA A 124 17.45 14.97 19.63
CA ALA A 124 16.60 15.85 20.39
C ALA A 124 16.63 17.24 19.76
N ASN A 125 15.49 17.72 19.30
CA ASN A 125 15.39 19.01 18.62
C ASN A 125 14.88 20.09 19.58
N ALA A 126 15.42 21.30 19.45
CA ALA A 126 15.03 22.46 20.25
C ALA A 126 13.54 22.83 20.13
N SER A 127 12.80 22.28 19.16
CA SER A 127 11.35 22.47 18.99
C SER A 127 10.47 21.51 19.80
N MET A 128 11.03 20.41 20.35
CA MET A 128 10.28 19.40 21.12
C MET A 128 9.79 19.95 22.46
N LYS A 129 8.70 19.38 22.98
CA LYS A 129 8.18 19.76 24.30
C LYS A 129 9.09 19.20 25.41
N LYS A 130 9.10 19.88 26.58
CA LYS A 130 9.91 19.47 27.72
C LYS A 130 9.65 18.04 28.19
N ASP A 131 8.39 17.62 28.15
CA ASP A 131 7.97 16.29 28.60
C ASP A 131 8.48 15.20 27.65
N GLU A 132 8.58 15.48 26.37
CA GLU A 132 9.13 14.57 25.34
C GLU A 132 10.65 14.41 25.51
N LEU A 133 11.36 15.52 25.80
CA LEU A 133 12.80 15.50 26.07
C LEU A 133 13.15 14.74 27.35
N LEU A 134 12.32 14.85 28.39
CA LEU A 134 12.47 14.07 29.62
C LEU A 134 12.22 12.58 29.39
N ALA A 135 11.29 12.21 28.50
CA ALA A 135 11.06 10.82 28.14
C ALA A 135 12.26 10.22 27.41
N ILE A 136 12.82 10.94 26.43
CA ILE A 136 14.03 10.52 25.69
C ILE A 136 15.24 10.40 26.63
N ALA A 137 15.47 11.36 27.51
CA ALA A 137 16.57 11.32 28.49
C ALA A 137 16.44 10.11 29.42
N LYS A 138 15.21 9.76 29.82
CA LYS A 138 14.94 8.60 30.66
C LYS A 138 15.14 7.27 29.92
N GLU A 139 14.78 7.19 28.64
CA GLU A 139 15.07 6.05 27.76
C GLU A 139 16.57 5.83 27.54
N MET A 140 17.33 6.92 27.43
CA MET A 140 18.79 6.88 27.31
C MET A 140 19.51 6.64 28.67
N GLY A 141 18.76 6.51 29.77
CA GLY A 141 19.31 6.27 31.09
C GLY A 141 20.01 7.47 31.74
N ILE A 142 19.71 8.69 31.24
CA ILE A 142 20.29 9.94 31.74
C ILE A 142 19.40 10.48 32.87
N GLU A 143 19.90 10.53 34.09
CA GLU A 143 19.18 11.14 35.22
C GLU A 143 19.22 12.69 35.10
N VAL A 144 18.10 13.26 34.69
CA VAL A 144 17.94 14.73 34.59
C VAL A 144 17.03 15.20 35.74
N ALA A 145 17.43 16.26 36.43
CA ALA A 145 16.63 16.82 37.52
C ALA A 145 15.27 17.27 37.03
N ALA A 146 14.18 16.96 37.76
CA ALA A 146 12.79 17.31 37.39
C ALA A 146 12.54 18.82 37.19
N LYS A 147 13.44 19.66 37.72
CA LYS A 147 13.40 21.14 37.56
C LYS A 147 14.34 21.67 36.46
N ALA A 148 15.08 20.80 35.74
CA ALA A 148 15.99 21.22 34.68
C ALA A 148 15.27 21.99 33.56
N THR A 149 15.96 22.96 33.01
CA THR A 149 15.46 23.73 31.86
C THR A 149 15.59 22.88 30.57
N LYS A 150 14.80 23.24 29.56
CA LYS A 150 14.83 22.56 28.25
C LYS A 150 16.24 22.51 27.63
N ALA A 151 17.02 23.59 27.80
CA ALA A 151 18.38 23.69 27.29
C ALA A 151 19.35 22.73 28.02
N GLU A 152 19.19 22.56 29.34
CA GLU A 152 19.98 21.63 30.12
C GLU A 152 19.69 20.17 29.79
N ILE A 153 18.41 19.85 29.50
CA ILE A 153 18.00 18.51 29.07
C ILE A 153 18.61 18.18 27.71
N LEU A 154 18.56 19.12 26.75
CA LEU A 154 19.17 18.97 25.43
C LEU A 154 20.68 18.78 25.53
N ALA A 155 21.37 19.62 26.33
CA ALA A 155 22.81 19.50 26.55
C ALA A 155 23.20 18.15 27.18
N ALA A 156 22.38 17.62 28.09
CA ALA A 156 22.63 16.31 28.71
C ALA A 156 22.43 15.14 27.71
N ILE A 157 21.48 15.26 26.75
CA ILE A 157 21.24 14.26 25.71
C ILE A 157 22.33 14.33 24.62
N GLU A 158 22.83 15.52 24.27
CA GLU A 158 23.92 15.72 23.29
C GLU A 158 25.32 15.32 23.82
N ALA A 159 25.49 15.29 25.12
CA ALA A 159 26.78 14.97 25.78
C ALA A 159 27.00 13.47 26.04
N ASN A 160 26.00 12.61 25.74
CA ASN A 160 26.06 11.17 25.95
C ASN A 160 25.99 10.40 24.63
#